data_6cd8f9e195733942ebebd95d4e5d5a8b
#
_entry.id   6cd8f9e195733942ebebd95d4e5d5a8b
#
_cell.length_a   1.000
_cell.length_b   1.000
_cell.length_c   1.000
_cell.angle_alpha   90.00
_cell.angle_beta   90.00
_cell.angle_gamma   90.00
#
_symmetry.space_group_name_H-M   'P 1'
#
loop_
_entity.id
_entity.type
_entity.pdbx_description
1 polymer ?
#
loop_
_entity_poly.entity_id
_entity_poly.type
_entity_poly.pdbx_seq_one_letter_code
_entity_poly.pdbx_strand_id
1 'polypeptide(L)'
;MMSAKDIQKSREEIEKKMNDIGESTLFSTGVVYATKCDKAAGVDIDKIQTDYLWKEGGRMLGIAFMILVAAIGVGFLASKVGASVGRDLRGKIYKKVMGFSNAEMNRFSTASLITRSTNDIQQIQMVTAVMLRLLLYAPIIGIGGIIKVYQTGAGMEWIIALAVVVILGFVMLLVSMAMPKFKIMQTLVDGLNLVSREILTGLSVIRAFGREKTEEERFDEANKKLTGTQLFTNRIMTFMMPGMMFIMYSVTILITWVSAQKIDAGTLQVGTMTAFITYAMQIV
;
A
#
# COMPACT_ATOMS: atom_id res chain seq x y z
N MET A 1 60.10 13.10 30.36
CA MET A 1 59.57 11.73 30.43
C MET A 1 58.35 11.73 31.36
N MET A 2 57.17 11.42 30.84
CA MET A 2 55.95 11.29 31.68
C MET A 2 56.17 10.13 32.68
N SER A 3 55.77 10.36 33.93
CA SER A 3 55.84 9.31 34.96
C SER A 3 54.85 8.18 34.62
N ALA A 4 55.15 6.93 34.98
CA ALA A 4 54.23 5.78 34.77
C ALA A 4 52.83 6.04 35.36
N LYS A 5 52.74 6.80 36.46
CA LYS A 5 51.46 7.22 37.06
C LYS A 5 50.70 8.20 36.21
N ASP A 6 51.37 9.12 35.47
CA ASP A 6 50.70 10.08 34.60
C ASP A 6 50.15 9.39 33.35
N ILE A 7 50.87 8.39 32.83
CA ILE A 7 50.42 7.58 31.71
C ILE A 7 49.16 6.74 32.09
N GLN A 8 49.15 6.20 33.31
CA GLN A 8 48.05 5.42 33.81
C GLN A 8 46.79 6.26 34.02
N LYS A 9 46.98 7.48 34.58
CA LYS A 9 45.89 8.42 34.78
C LYS A 9 45.31 8.95 33.45
N SER A 10 46.18 9.24 32.47
CA SER A 10 45.75 9.62 31.11
C SER A 10 44.97 8.48 30.41
N ARG A 11 45.37 7.21 30.65
CA ARG A 11 44.68 6.06 30.10
C ARG A 11 43.29 5.88 30.71
N GLU A 12 43.15 6.01 32.05
CA GLU A 12 41.85 5.94 32.72
C GLU A 12 40.92 7.09 32.29
N GLU A 13 41.44 8.30 32.09
CA GLU A 13 40.67 9.42 31.57
C GLU A 13 40.22 9.21 30.12
N ILE A 14 41.06 8.58 29.29
CA ILE A 14 40.73 8.21 27.91
C ILE A 14 39.71 7.10 27.87
N GLU A 15 39.87 6.04 28.69
CA GLU A 15 38.90 4.95 28.82
C GLU A 15 37.53 5.44 29.29
N LYS A 16 37.51 6.38 30.24
CA LYS A 16 36.28 7.00 30.72
C LYS A 16 35.61 7.83 29.62
N LYS A 17 36.35 8.62 28.88
CA LYS A 17 35.84 9.37 27.73
C LYS A 17 35.39 8.47 26.58
N MET A 18 36.09 7.36 26.37
CA MET A 18 35.69 6.39 25.35
C MET A 18 34.39 5.64 25.73
N ASN A 19 34.16 5.37 27.02
CA ASN A 19 32.92 4.76 27.50
C ASN A 19 31.73 5.74 27.47
N ASP A 20 31.99 7.05 27.57
CA ASP A 20 30.96 8.10 27.46
C ASP A 20 30.59 8.40 25.97
N ILE A 21 31.43 7.96 25.02
CA ILE A 21 31.17 8.10 23.58
C ILE A 21 30.44 6.84 23.10
N GLY A 22 29.24 7.00 22.56
CA GLY A 22 28.48 5.88 22.05
C GLY A 22 29.22 5.05 20.99
N GLU A 23 28.95 3.76 20.98
CA GLU A 23 29.66 2.74 20.19
C GLU A 23 29.71 3.07 18.68
N SER A 24 28.66 3.65 18.15
CA SER A 24 28.55 4.09 16.73
C SER A 24 29.47 5.28 16.41
N THR A 25 29.63 6.23 17.35
CA THR A 25 30.51 7.39 17.20
C THR A 25 31.97 6.94 17.31
N LEU A 26 32.25 6.02 18.21
CA LEU A 26 33.58 5.40 18.37
C LEU A 26 33.99 4.68 17.08
N PHE A 27 33.07 3.88 16.51
CA PHE A 27 33.31 3.21 15.24
C PHE A 27 33.57 4.20 14.10
N SER A 28 32.73 5.23 13.96
CA SER A 28 32.88 6.25 12.91
C SER A 28 34.19 7.02 13.03
N THR A 29 34.58 7.37 14.25
CA THR A 29 35.86 8.07 14.51
C THR A 29 37.05 7.13 14.24
N GLY A 30 36.93 5.87 14.62
CA GLY A 30 37.93 4.82 14.33
C GLY A 30 38.14 4.64 12.83
N VAL A 31 37.07 4.60 12.03
CA VAL A 31 37.13 4.50 10.57
C VAL A 31 37.84 5.72 9.97
N VAL A 32 37.51 6.95 10.42
CA VAL A 32 38.19 8.17 9.95
C VAL A 32 39.68 8.15 10.30
N TYR A 33 40.05 7.67 11.50
CA TYR A 33 41.43 7.57 11.89
C TYR A 33 42.17 6.50 11.07
N ALA A 34 41.60 5.30 10.92
CA ALA A 34 42.17 4.24 10.09
C ALA A 34 42.37 4.69 8.65
N THR A 35 41.38 5.37 8.06
CA THR A 35 41.50 5.96 6.71
C THR A 35 42.66 6.95 6.58
N LYS A 36 42.93 7.78 7.61
CA LYS A 36 44.09 8.70 7.61
C LYS A 36 45.42 7.93 7.72
N CYS A 37 45.50 6.90 8.53
CA CYS A 37 46.68 6.05 8.67
C CYS A 37 46.97 5.30 7.37
N ASP A 38 45.96 4.72 6.74
CA ASP A 38 46.09 4.00 5.47
C ASP A 38 46.52 4.90 4.33
N LYS A 39 45.97 6.13 4.27
CA LYS A 39 46.42 7.17 3.33
C LYS A 39 47.90 7.54 3.55
N ALA A 40 48.33 7.67 4.80
CA ALA A 40 49.72 7.93 5.15
C ALA A 40 50.67 6.75 4.82
N ALA A 41 50.15 5.53 4.84
CA ALA A 41 50.84 4.31 4.44
C ALA A 41 50.88 4.09 2.91
N GLY A 42 50.33 5.02 2.12
CA GLY A 42 50.32 4.98 0.64
C GLY A 42 49.22 4.12 0.03
N VAL A 43 48.22 3.74 0.80
CA VAL A 43 47.05 3.00 0.29
C VAL A 43 46.11 3.96 -0.44
N ASP A 44 45.73 3.63 -1.67
CA ASP A 44 44.76 4.40 -2.45
C ASP A 44 43.33 4.11 -1.99
N ILE A 45 42.89 4.83 -0.99
CA ILE A 45 41.57 4.71 -0.35
C ILE A 45 40.46 5.07 -1.35
N ASP A 46 40.69 6.06 -2.21
CA ASP A 46 39.69 6.52 -3.16
C ASP A 46 39.40 5.43 -4.19
N LYS A 47 40.39 4.63 -4.59
CA LYS A 47 40.23 3.47 -5.46
C LYS A 47 39.46 2.35 -4.76
N ILE A 48 39.79 2.05 -3.49
CA ILE A 48 39.09 1.01 -2.71
C ILE A 48 37.63 1.36 -2.52
N GLN A 49 37.33 2.62 -2.19
CA GLN A 49 35.96 3.11 -2.05
C GLN A 49 35.19 3.05 -3.38
N THR A 50 35.83 3.46 -4.47
CA THR A 50 35.23 3.43 -5.80
C THR A 50 34.93 1.98 -6.24
N ASP A 51 35.88 1.07 -6.06
CA ASP A 51 35.70 -0.35 -6.38
C ASP A 51 34.58 -1.00 -5.53
N TYR A 52 34.49 -0.64 -4.26
CA TYR A 52 33.41 -1.07 -3.37
C TYR A 52 32.05 -0.54 -3.83
N LEU A 53 31.97 0.74 -4.18
CA LEU A 53 30.75 1.36 -4.68
C LEU A 53 30.27 0.72 -5.98
N TRP A 54 31.20 0.45 -6.93
CA TRP A 54 30.86 -0.24 -8.16
C TRP A 54 30.38 -1.66 -7.93
N LYS A 55 31.02 -2.39 -7.00
CA LYS A 55 30.64 -3.74 -6.66
C LYS A 55 29.23 -3.80 -6.02
N GLU A 56 28.97 -2.97 -5.02
CA GLU A 56 27.66 -2.92 -4.37
C GLU A 56 26.59 -2.32 -5.27
N GLY A 57 26.91 -1.31 -6.06
CA GLY A 57 26.02 -0.75 -7.08
C GLY A 57 25.63 -1.79 -8.13
N GLY A 58 26.59 -2.58 -8.61
CA GLY A 58 26.34 -3.69 -9.54
C GLY A 58 25.45 -4.78 -8.92
N ARG A 59 25.68 -5.09 -7.63
CA ARG A 59 24.86 -6.03 -6.87
C ARG A 59 23.40 -5.53 -6.71
N MET A 60 23.24 -4.24 -6.40
CA MET A 60 21.91 -3.61 -6.31
C MET A 60 21.17 -3.64 -7.66
N LEU A 61 21.87 -3.33 -8.78
CA LEU A 61 21.30 -3.44 -10.12
C LEU A 61 20.91 -4.87 -10.47
N GLY A 62 21.75 -5.85 -10.11
CA GLY A 62 21.43 -7.27 -10.28
C GLY A 62 20.17 -7.70 -9.53
N ILE A 63 20.01 -7.28 -8.27
CA ILE A 63 18.81 -7.53 -7.47
C ILE A 63 17.59 -6.83 -8.09
N ALA A 64 17.74 -5.57 -8.51
CA ALA A 64 16.65 -4.83 -9.16
C ALA A 64 16.19 -5.52 -10.46
N PHE A 65 17.14 -6.04 -11.25
CA PHE A 65 16.82 -6.82 -12.44
C PHE A 65 16.09 -8.13 -12.11
N MET A 66 16.51 -8.85 -11.08
CA MET A 66 15.78 -10.04 -10.61
C MET A 66 14.35 -9.72 -10.18
N ILE A 67 14.14 -8.60 -9.46
CA ILE A 67 12.81 -8.13 -9.05
C ILE A 67 11.95 -7.82 -10.28
N LEU A 68 12.53 -7.16 -11.31
CA LEU A 68 11.85 -6.88 -12.56
C LEU A 68 11.38 -8.17 -13.26
N VAL A 69 12.26 -9.15 -13.41
CA VAL A 69 11.94 -10.45 -14.03
C VAL A 69 10.85 -11.17 -13.22
N ALA A 70 10.96 -11.19 -11.90
CA ALA A 70 9.96 -11.78 -11.02
C ALA A 70 8.59 -11.08 -11.15
N ALA A 71 8.56 -9.74 -11.21
CA ALA A 71 7.33 -8.97 -11.36
C ALA A 71 6.64 -9.25 -12.70
N ILE A 72 7.42 -9.36 -13.80
CA ILE A 72 6.89 -9.76 -15.12
C ILE A 72 6.32 -11.19 -15.04
N GLY A 73 7.05 -12.12 -14.40
CA GLY A 73 6.60 -13.50 -14.21
C GLY A 73 5.28 -13.59 -13.43
N VAL A 74 5.16 -12.86 -12.34
CA VAL A 74 3.91 -12.78 -11.54
C VAL A 74 2.77 -12.20 -12.36
N GLY A 75 3.01 -11.11 -13.10
CA GLY A 75 2.01 -10.50 -13.98
C GLY A 75 1.52 -11.47 -15.07
N PHE A 76 2.44 -12.16 -15.71
CA PHE A 76 2.13 -13.17 -16.74
C PHE A 76 1.31 -14.34 -16.16
N LEU A 77 1.73 -14.91 -15.02
CA LEU A 77 1.02 -16.02 -14.39
C LEU A 77 -0.37 -15.61 -13.90
N ALA A 78 -0.51 -14.45 -13.27
CA ALA A 78 -1.79 -13.93 -12.82
C ALA A 78 -2.77 -13.71 -14.00
N SER A 79 -2.28 -13.14 -15.11
CA SER A 79 -3.07 -12.94 -16.32
C SER A 79 -3.49 -14.27 -16.95
N LYS A 80 -2.58 -15.24 -17.01
CA LYS A 80 -2.84 -16.59 -17.52
C LYS A 80 -3.91 -17.32 -16.70
N VAL A 81 -3.82 -17.25 -15.36
CA VAL A 81 -4.84 -17.82 -14.47
C VAL A 81 -6.16 -17.12 -14.66
N GLY A 82 -6.20 -15.78 -14.67
CA GLY A 82 -7.42 -15.01 -14.91
C GLY A 82 -8.09 -15.38 -16.25
N ALA A 83 -7.31 -15.47 -17.33
CA ALA A 83 -7.81 -15.88 -18.65
C ALA A 83 -8.35 -17.33 -18.64
N SER A 84 -7.69 -18.25 -17.94
CA SER A 84 -8.14 -19.63 -17.80
C SER A 84 -9.46 -19.73 -17.04
N VAL A 85 -9.60 -18.99 -15.93
CA VAL A 85 -10.87 -18.89 -15.18
C VAL A 85 -11.98 -18.36 -16.08
N GLY A 86 -11.71 -17.28 -16.84
CA GLY A 86 -12.68 -16.72 -17.78
C GLY A 86 -13.11 -17.71 -18.86
N ARG A 87 -12.17 -18.46 -19.45
CA ARG A 87 -12.47 -19.52 -20.42
C ARG A 87 -13.34 -20.61 -19.81
N ASP A 88 -12.98 -21.10 -18.64
CA ASP A 88 -13.67 -22.22 -18.01
C ASP A 88 -15.08 -21.83 -17.55
N LEU A 89 -15.26 -20.61 -17.03
CA LEU A 89 -16.58 -20.07 -16.69
C LEU A 89 -17.47 -19.93 -17.93
N ARG A 90 -16.93 -19.36 -19.03
CA ARG A 90 -17.68 -19.27 -20.30
C ARG A 90 -18.13 -20.64 -20.80
N GLY A 91 -17.22 -21.62 -20.77
CA GLY A 91 -17.56 -22.99 -21.16
C GLY A 91 -18.64 -23.63 -20.26
N LYS A 92 -18.56 -23.41 -18.93
CA LYS A 92 -19.57 -23.91 -17.98
C LYS A 92 -20.94 -23.24 -18.18
N ILE A 93 -20.96 -21.91 -18.36
CA ILE A 93 -22.21 -21.16 -18.62
C ILE A 93 -22.84 -21.66 -19.94
N TYR A 94 -22.05 -21.73 -21.00
CA TYR A 94 -22.55 -22.20 -22.28
C TYR A 94 -23.15 -23.59 -22.21
N LYS A 95 -22.45 -24.55 -21.60
CA LYS A 95 -22.97 -25.90 -21.37
C LYS A 95 -24.27 -25.91 -20.53
N LYS A 96 -24.35 -25.05 -19.52
CA LYS A 96 -25.55 -24.93 -18.68
C LYS A 96 -26.73 -24.38 -19.46
N VAL A 97 -26.51 -23.31 -20.24
CA VAL A 97 -27.55 -22.67 -21.08
C VAL A 97 -28.08 -23.65 -22.16
N MET A 98 -27.16 -24.39 -22.79
CA MET A 98 -27.56 -25.41 -23.79
C MET A 98 -28.39 -26.58 -23.18
N GLY A 99 -28.29 -26.79 -21.88
CA GLY A 99 -29.11 -27.78 -21.14
C GLY A 99 -30.40 -27.19 -20.56
N PHE A 100 -30.75 -25.92 -20.82
CA PHE A 100 -31.99 -25.33 -20.32
C PHE A 100 -33.21 -25.90 -21.04
N SER A 101 -34.25 -26.15 -20.28
CA SER A 101 -35.59 -26.39 -20.80
C SER A 101 -36.22 -25.10 -21.35
N ASN A 102 -37.25 -25.21 -22.17
CA ASN A 102 -37.99 -24.04 -22.67
C ASN A 102 -38.56 -23.16 -21.55
N ALA A 103 -38.97 -23.75 -20.44
CA ALA A 103 -39.45 -23.01 -19.28
C ALA A 103 -38.35 -22.23 -18.56
N GLU A 104 -37.12 -22.76 -18.51
CA GLU A 104 -35.95 -22.07 -17.95
C GLU A 104 -35.48 -20.96 -18.87
N MET A 105 -35.44 -21.18 -20.19
CA MET A 105 -35.09 -20.15 -21.17
C MET A 105 -36.02 -18.92 -21.10
N ASN A 106 -37.31 -19.14 -20.87
CA ASN A 106 -38.28 -18.06 -20.76
C ASN A 106 -38.13 -17.21 -19.47
N ARG A 107 -37.36 -17.67 -18.47
CA ARG A 107 -37.04 -16.91 -17.25
C ARG A 107 -35.90 -15.89 -17.44
N PHE A 108 -35.12 -16.07 -18.47
CA PHE A 108 -33.96 -15.20 -18.73
C PHE A 108 -34.14 -14.48 -20.08
N SER A 109 -33.87 -13.20 -20.13
CA SER A 109 -33.79 -12.51 -21.43
C SER A 109 -32.47 -12.91 -22.12
N THR A 110 -32.49 -13.02 -23.43
CA THR A 110 -31.31 -13.32 -24.26
C THR A 110 -30.19 -12.30 -23.99
N ALA A 111 -30.55 -11.00 -23.87
CA ALA A 111 -29.60 -9.92 -23.53
C ALA A 111 -28.92 -10.18 -22.19
N SER A 112 -29.64 -10.62 -21.15
CA SER A 112 -29.06 -10.95 -19.84
C SER A 112 -28.08 -12.13 -19.91
N LEU A 113 -28.41 -13.17 -20.67
CA LEU A 113 -27.51 -14.32 -20.84
C LEU A 113 -26.23 -13.93 -21.58
N ILE A 114 -26.33 -13.09 -22.60
CA ILE A 114 -25.16 -12.56 -23.34
C ILE A 114 -24.28 -11.74 -22.39
N THR A 115 -24.85 -10.78 -21.64
CA THR A 115 -24.09 -9.93 -20.71
C THR A 115 -23.37 -10.77 -19.64
N ARG A 116 -24.02 -11.76 -19.06
CA ARG A 116 -23.44 -12.69 -18.08
C ARG A 116 -22.31 -13.53 -18.69
N SER A 117 -22.46 -13.96 -19.94
CA SER A 117 -21.47 -14.78 -20.63
C SER A 117 -20.25 -13.99 -21.12
N THR A 118 -20.36 -12.68 -21.26
CA THR A 118 -19.32 -11.79 -21.76
C THR A 118 -18.78 -10.86 -20.68
N ASN A 119 -19.52 -9.82 -20.34
CA ASN A 119 -19.08 -8.74 -19.48
C ASN A 119 -18.84 -9.18 -18.04
N ASP A 120 -19.78 -9.94 -17.44
CA ASP A 120 -19.64 -10.37 -16.04
C ASP A 120 -18.43 -11.31 -15.88
N ILE A 121 -18.22 -12.23 -16.83
CA ILE A 121 -17.03 -13.09 -16.81
C ILE A 121 -15.75 -12.30 -17.02
N GLN A 122 -15.76 -11.27 -17.87
CA GLN A 122 -14.60 -10.40 -18.05
C GLN A 122 -14.23 -9.67 -16.77
N GLN A 123 -15.23 -9.19 -16.01
CA GLN A 123 -15.01 -8.60 -14.69
C GLN A 123 -14.42 -9.62 -13.70
N ILE A 124 -14.98 -10.85 -13.65
CA ILE A 124 -14.43 -11.93 -12.79
C ILE A 124 -12.97 -12.23 -13.19
N GLN A 125 -12.67 -12.32 -14.47
CA GLN A 125 -11.32 -12.54 -14.98
C GLN A 125 -10.35 -11.44 -14.51
N MET A 126 -10.75 -10.16 -14.63
CA MET A 126 -9.96 -9.01 -14.21
C MET A 126 -9.73 -9.02 -12.69
N VAL A 127 -10.82 -9.19 -11.92
CA VAL A 127 -10.75 -9.24 -10.45
C VAL A 127 -9.86 -10.39 -9.99
N THR A 128 -9.98 -11.59 -10.60
CA THR A 128 -9.12 -12.74 -10.27
C THR A 128 -7.65 -12.43 -10.47
N ALA A 129 -7.28 -11.82 -11.60
CA ALA A 129 -5.89 -11.48 -11.89
C ALA A 129 -5.34 -10.44 -10.90
N VAL A 130 -6.11 -9.39 -10.59
CA VAL A 130 -5.72 -8.35 -9.64
C VAL A 130 -5.63 -8.89 -8.22
N MET A 131 -6.65 -9.64 -7.77
CA MET A 131 -6.70 -10.23 -6.42
C MET A 131 -5.54 -11.21 -6.19
N LEU A 132 -5.24 -12.07 -7.16
CA LEU A 132 -4.14 -13.01 -7.05
C LEU A 132 -2.81 -12.30 -6.84
N ARG A 133 -2.59 -11.22 -7.60
CA ARG A 133 -1.39 -10.38 -7.46
C ARG A 133 -1.32 -9.73 -6.07
N LEU A 134 -2.42 -9.14 -5.62
CA LEU A 134 -2.47 -8.42 -4.34
C LEU A 134 -2.31 -9.36 -3.15
N LEU A 135 -3.04 -10.50 -3.15
CA LEU A 135 -3.00 -11.50 -2.07
C LEU A 135 -1.63 -12.15 -1.89
N LEU A 136 -0.84 -12.25 -2.95
CA LEU A 136 0.53 -12.78 -2.85
C LEU A 136 1.53 -11.69 -2.49
N TYR A 137 1.40 -10.50 -3.07
CA TYR A 137 2.36 -9.42 -2.89
C TYR A 137 2.35 -8.83 -1.48
N ALA A 138 1.17 -8.50 -0.95
CA ALA A 138 1.04 -7.81 0.32
C ALA A 138 1.61 -8.60 1.52
N PRO A 139 1.33 -9.92 1.70
CA PRO A 139 1.94 -10.69 2.78
C PRO A 139 3.45 -10.83 2.66
N ILE A 140 3.97 -11.01 1.44
CA ILE A 140 5.42 -11.17 1.21
C ILE A 140 6.15 -9.88 1.61
N ILE A 141 5.67 -8.73 1.15
CA ILE A 141 6.26 -7.43 1.50
C ILE A 141 6.09 -7.12 2.98
N GLY A 142 4.89 -7.35 3.54
CA GLY A 142 4.63 -7.09 4.96
C GLY A 142 5.49 -7.94 5.89
N ILE A 143 5.52 -9.25 5.69
CA ILE A 143 6.32 -10.17 6.51
C ILE A 143 7.83 -9.92 6.29
N GLY A 144 8.26 -9.77 5.03
CA GLY A 144 9.64 -9.47 4.69
C GLY A 144 10.13 -8.16 5.30
N GLY A 145 9.29 -7.12 5.27
CA GLY A 145 9.57 -5.83 5.90
C GLY A 145 9.70 -5.94 7.42
N ILE A 146 8.78 -6.63 8.09
CA ILE A 146 8.83 -6.86 9.54
C ILE A 146 10.12 -7.61 9.94
N ILE A 147 10.48 -8.66 9.20
CA ILE A 147 11.73 -9.40 9.44
C ILE A 147 12.95 -8.48 9.29
N LYS A 148 12.97 -7.64 8.25
CA LYS A 148 14.08 -6.70 8.03
C LYS A 148 14.18 -5.64 9.11
N VAL A 149 13.05 -5.10 9.55
CA VAL A 149 12.99 -4.16 10.68
C VAL A 149 13.56 -4.77 11.95
N TYR A 150 13.15 -5.99 12.27
CA TYR A 150 13.65 -6.72 13.45
C TYR A 150 15.16 -6.99 13.35
N GLN A 151 15.67 -7.40 12.18
CA GLN A 151 17.09 -7.62 11.93
C GLN A 151 17.95 -6.36 12.03
N THR A 152 17.34 -5.18 11.87
CA THR A 152 18.06 -3.89 11.96
C THR A 152 18.51 -3.59 13.39
N GLY A 153 17.85 -4.16 14.41
CA GLY A 153 18.23 -4.03 15.83
C GLY A 153 18.22 -2.57 16.33
N ALA A 154 17.44 -1.70 15.67
CA ALA A 154 17.41 -0.27 15.97
C ALA A 154 16.69 0.05 17.30
N GLY A 155 15.96 -0.90 17.90
CA GLY A 155 15.13 -0.69 19.09
C GLY A 155 14.00 0.32 18.86
N MET A 156 13.50 0.38 17.61
CA MET A 156 12.42 1.26 17.16
C MET A 156 11.27 0.48 16.51
N GLU A 157 11.24 -0.84 16.64
CA GLU A 157 10.27 -1.75 16.04
C GLU A 157 8.83 -1.43 16.48
N TRP A 158 8.69 -0.90 17.72
CA TRP A 158 7.42 -0.46 18.26
C TRP A 158 6.75 0.65 17.43
N ILE A 159 7.54 1.50 16.73
CA ILE A 159 7.00 2.58 15.88
C ILE A 159 6.25 1.98 14.70
N ILE A 160 6.79 0.92 14.10
CA ILE A 160 6.13 0.25 12.97
C ILE A 160 4.89 -0.50 13.45
N ALA A 161 4.96 -1.18 14.60
CA ALA A 161 3.79 -1.81 15.19
C ALA A 161 2.68 -0.78 15.46
N LEU A 162 3.02 0.37 16.03
CA LEU A 162 2.09 1.49 16.24
C LEU A 162 1.51 1.99 14.91
N ALA A 163 2.35 2.19 13.90
CA ALA A 163 1.93 2.65 12.57
C ALA A 163 0.91 1.69 11.96
N VAL A 164 1.18 0.39 11.97
CA VAL A 164 0.26 -0.64 11.47
C VAL A 164 -1.07 -0.62 12.21
N VAL A 165 -1.06 -0.53 13.54
CA VAL A 165 -2.29 -0.45 14.36
C VAL A 165 -3.09 0.80 14.03
N VAL A 166 -2.43 1.97 13.90
CA VAL A 166 -3.09 3.24 13.56
C VAL A 166 -3.71 3.17 12.17
N ILE A 167 -3.01 2.61 11.19
CA ILE A 167 -3.51 2.47 9.80
C ILE A 167 -4.69 1.52 9.75
N LEU A 168 -4.58 0.34 10.37
CA LEU A 168 -5.69 -0.61 10.43
C LEU A 168 -6.92 0.01 11.12
N GLY A 169 -6.71 0.72 12.23
CA GLY A 169 -7.77 1.45 12.93
C GLY A 169 -8.41 2.52 12.04
N PHE A 170 -7.61 3.31 11.34
CA PHE A 170 -8.07 4.35 10.42
C PHE A 170 -8.88 3.76 9.26
N VAL A 171 -8.37 2.71 8.61
CA VAL A 171 -9.07 2.04 7.51
C VAL A 171 -10.36 1.40 7.99
N MET A 172 -10.34 0.68 9.13
CA MET A 172 -11.56 0.09 9.71
C MET A 172 -12.61 1.16 10.03
N LEU A 173 -12.21 2.30 10.57
CA LEU A 173 -13.11 3.41 10.86
C LEU A 173 -13.76 3.93 9.58
N LEU A 174 -12.99 4.21 8.53
CA LEU A 174 -13.52 4.70 7.25
C LEU A 174 -14.44 3.68 6.60
N VAL A 175 -14.05 2.39 6.58
CA VAL A 175 -14.86 1.31 6.01
C VAL A 175 -16.17 1.14 6.78
N SER A 176 -16.15 1.17 8.10
CA SER A 176 -17.35 1.05 8.94
C SER A 176 -18.34 2.20 8.71
N MET A 177 -17.85 3.41 8.42
CA MET A 177 -18.68 4.57 8.08
C MET A 177 -19.22 4.51 6.65
N ALA A 178 -18.45 4.01 5.70
CA ALA A 178 -18.80 3.98 4.28
C ALA A 178 -19.72 2.81 3.90
N MET A 179 -19.49 1.61 4.44
CA MET A 179 -20.22 0.38 4.08
C MET A 179 -21.74 0.48 4.20
N PRO A 180 -22.32 0.98 5.30
CA PRO A 180 -23.78 1.10 5.41
C PRO A 180 -24.34 2.07 4.35
N LYS A 181 -23.60 3.12 4.00
CA LYS A 181 -24.01 4.10 2.98
C LYS A 181 -23.95 3.53 1.57
N PHE A 182 -23.00 2.65 1.26
CA PHE A 182 -22.96 1.94 -0.01
C PHE A 182 -24.21 1.05 -0.22
N LYS A 183 -24.67 0.37 0.82
CA LYS A 183 -25.92 -0.42 0.75
C LYS A 183 -27.14 0.46 0.47
N ILE A 184 -27.26 1.57 1.20
CA ILE A 184 -28.36 2.53 1.01
C ILE A 184 -28.30 3.15 -0.39
N MET A 185 -27.11 3.47 -0.90
CA MET A 185 -26.92 4.05 -2.23
C MET A 185 -27.50 3.17 -3.32
N GLN A 186 -27.31 1.85 -3.26
CA GLN A 186 -27.90 0.91 -4.22
C GLN A 186 -29.43 0.98 -4.22
N THR A 187 -30.05 1.01 -3.05
CA THR A 187 -31.52 1.16 -2.93
C THR A 187 -32.01 2.49 -3.47
N LEU A 188 -31.25 3.57 -3.28
CA LEU A 188 -31.59 4.90 -3.80
C LEU A 188 -31.46 4.96 -5.33
N VAL A 189 -30.46 4.28 -5.91
CA VAL A 189 -30.33 4.14 -7.37
C VAL A 189 -31.53 3.39 -7.95
N ASP A 190 -31.92 2.28 -7.32
CA ASP A 190 -33.10 1.52 -7.75
C ASP A 190 -34.39 2.35 -7.67
N GLY A 191 -34.54 3.16 -6.61
CA GLY A 191 -35.64 4.09 -6.44
C GLY A 191 -35.68 5.18 -7.54
N LEU A 192 -34.53 5.78 -7.85
CA LEU A 192 -34.40 6.76 -8.93
C LEU A 192 -34.74 6.14 -10.30
N ASN A 193 -34.24 4.93 -10.56
CA ASN A 193 -34.54 4.19 -11.80
C ASN A 193 -36.04 3.87 -11.92
N LEU A 194 -36.70 3.55 -10.80
CA LEU A 194 -38.16 3.30 -10.78
C LEU A 194 -38.90 4.57 -11.18
N VAL A 195 -38.64 5.71 -10.52
CA VAL A 195 -39.25 7.00 -10.83
C VAL A 195 -39.00 7.38 -12.29
N SER A 196 -37.78 7.25 -12.78
CA SER A 196 -37.44 7.52 -14.18
C SER A 196 -38.22 6.64 -15.14
N ARG A 197 -38.38 5.35 -14.85
CA ARG A 197 -39.18 4.42 -15.69
C ARG A 197 -40.65 4.79 -15.70
N GLU A 198 -41.24 5.12 -14.56
CA GLU A 198 -42.63 5.54 -14.44
C GLU A 198 -42.90 6.78 -15.26
N ILE A 199 -42.05 7.81 -15.16
CA ILE A 199 -42.13 9.04 -15.95
C ILE A 199 -42.03 8.75 -17.45
N LEU A 200 -41.08 7.97 -17.88
CA LEU A 200 -40.86 7.63 -19.29
C LEU A 200 -42.04 6.83 -19.88
N THR A 201 -42.56 5.89 -19.09
CA THR A 201 -43.70 5.06 -19.54
C THR A 201 -44.99 5.85 -19.55
N GLY A 202 -45.19 6.76 -18.58
CA GLY A 202 -46.38 7.58 -18.44
C GLY A 202 -46.32 8.97 -19.13
N LEU A 203 -45.31 9.25 -19.95
CA LEU A 203 -45.00 10.58 -20.45
C LEU A 203 -46.17 11.23 -21.20
N SER A 204 -46.91 10.47 -22.00
CA SER A 204 -48.11 10.95 -22.73
C SER A 204 -49.24 11.36 -21.79
N VAL A 205 -49.43 10.61 -20.72
CA VAL A 205 -50.44 10.88 -19.69
C VAL A 205 -50.05 12.12 -18.87
N ILE A 206 -48.79 12.19 -18.44
CA ILE A 206 -48.26 13.32 -17.69
C ILE A 206 -48.47 14.64 -18.47
N ARG A 207 -48.17 14.62 -19.75
CA ARG A 207 -48.39 15.79 -20.66
C ARG A 207 -49.85 16.10 -20.86
N ALA A 208 -50.71 15.09 -21.02
CA ALA A 208 -52.15 15.29 -21.21
C ALA A 208 -52.81 15.98 -20.00
N PHE A 209 -52.31 15.70 -18.81
CA PHE A 209 -52.83 16.28 -17.55
C PHE A 209 -52.01 17.46 -17.01
N GLY A 210 -50.97 17.95 -17.73
CA GLY A 210 -50.14 19.07 -17.30
C GLY A 210 -49.41 18.88 -16.00
N ARG A 211 -48.98 17.62 -15.73
CA ARG A 211 -48.35 17.22 -14.46
C ARG A 211 -46.81 17.15 -14.50
N GLU A 212 -46.20 17.74 -15.52
CA GLU A 212 -44.76 17.68 -15.74
C GLU A 212 -43.97 18.21 -14.51
N LYS A 213 -44.41 19.33 -13.96
CA LYS A 213 -43.74 19.97 -12.82
C LYS A 213 -43.77 19.06 -11.55
N THR A 214 -44.91 18.36 -11.32
CA THR A 214 -45.04 17.46 -10.18
C THR A 214 -44.13 16.28 -10.30
N GLU A 215 -43.99 15.69 -11.48
CA GLU A 215 -43.08 14.57 -11.72
C GLU A 215 -41.62 14.99 -11.74
N GLU A 216 -41.31 16.19 -12.18
CA GLU A 216 -39.97 16.79 -12.07
C GLU A 216 -39.56 16.99 -10.60
N GLU A 217 -40.45 17.51 -9.76
CA GLU A 217 -40.21 17.62 -8.31
C GLU A 217 -39.99 16.26 -7.63
N ARG A 218 -40.77 15.24 -8.03
CA ARG A 218 -40.63 13.88 -7.53
C ARG A 218 -39.28 13.25 -7.92
N PHE A 219 -38.86 13.45 -9.16
CA PHE A 219 -37.54 13.02 -9.62
C PHE A 219 -36.42 13.75 -8.89
N ASP A 220 -36.54 15.07 -8.74
CA ASP A 220 -35.51 15.89 -8.06
C ASP A 220 -35.36 15.51 -6.57
N GLU A 221 -36.47 15.17 -5.90
CA GLU A 221 -36.40 14.66 -4.52
C GLU A 221 -35.63 13.33 -4.41
N ALA A 222 -35.91 12.36 -5.32
CA ALA A 222 -35.21 11.10 -5.37
C ALA A 222 -33.71 11.31 -5.70
N ASN A 223 -33.42 12.19 -6.66
CA ASN A 223 -32.08 12.56 -7.06
C ASN A 223 -31.28 13.25 -5.94
N LYS A 224 -31.90 14.17 -5.20
CA LYS A 224 -31.26 14.82 -4.04
C LYS A 224 -30.88 13.84 -2.94
N LYS A 225 -31.74 12.84 -2.64
CA LYS A 225 -31.43 11.80 -1.67
C LYS A 225 -30.23 10.96 -2.10
N LEU A 226 -30.20 10.55 -3.37
CA LEU A 226 -29.07 9.82 -3.94
C LEU A 226 -27.79 10.65 -3.90
N THR A 227 -27.85 11.89 -4.42
CA THR A 227 -26.69 12.81 -4.46
C THR A 227 -26.14 13.10 -3.07
N GLY A 228 -26.99 13.33 -2.07
CA GLY A 228 -26.56 13.56 -0.69
C GLY A 228 -25.81 12.36 -0.11
N THR A 229 -26.30 11.13 -0.34
CA THR A 229 -25.64 9.90 0.09
C THR A 229 -24.32 9.68 -0.65
N GLN A 230 -24.29 9.92 -1.95
CA GLN A 230 -23.09 9.78 -2.77
C GLN A 230 -22.01 10.81 -2.39
N LEU A 231 -22.39 12.07 -2.14
CA LEU A 231 -21.45 13.08 -1.65
C LEU A 231 -20.83 12.71 -0.31
N PHE A 232 -21.62 12.20 0.63
CA PHE A 232 -21.11 11.75 1.91
C PHE A 232 -20.10 10.60 1.74
N THR A 233 -20.45 9.60 0.94
CA THR A 233 -19.57 8.44 0.68
C THR A 233 -18.28 8.86 -0.02
N ASN A 234 -18.40 9.71 -1.05
CA ASN A 234 -17.24 10.22 -1.79
C ASN A 234 -16.32 11.06 -0.92
N ARG A 235 -16.86 11.89 -0.01
CA ARG A 235 -16.07 12.67 0.94
C ARG A 235 -15.26 11.77 1.86
N ILE A 236 -15.85 10.69 2.39
CA ILE A 236 -15.13 9.71 3.21
C ILE A 236 -14.02 9.06 2.39
N MET A 237 -14.31 8.61 1.16
CA MET A 237 -13.32 7.96 0.30
C MET A 237 -12.19 8.93 -0.12
N THR A 238 -12.53 10.18 -0.40
CA THR A 238 -11.54 11.21 -0.73
C THR A 238 -10.62 11.51 0.45
N PHE A 239 -11.12 11.43 1.69
CA PHE A 239 -10.31 11.65 2.89
C PHE A 239 -9.31 10.51 3.15
N MET A 240 -9.50 9.33 2.54
CA MET A 240 -8.63 8.18 2.73
C MET A 240 -7.18 8.48 2.34
N MET A 241 -6.94 9.03 1.14
CA MET A 241 -5.58 9.33 0.67
C MET A 241 -4.85 10.38 1.51
N PRO A 242 -5.42 11.57 1.78
CA PRO A 242 -4.77 12.55 2.66
C PRO A 242 -4.54 12.02 4.07
N GLY A 243 -5.49 11.25 4.61
CA GLY A 243 -5.36 10.64 5.94
C GLY A 243 -4.21 9.63 6.00
N MET A 244 -4.09 8.75 5.00
CA MET A 244 -2.95 7.84 4.88
C MET A 244 -1.62 8.58 4.78
N MET A 245 -1.54 9.62 3.93
CA MET A 245 -0.35 10.44 3.80
C MET A 245 0.03 11.13 5.11
N PHE A 246 -0.97 11.65 5.83
CA PHE A 246 -0.73 12.27 7.14
C PHE A 246 -0.13 11.27 8.14
N ILE A 247 -0.68 10.05 8.20
CA ILE A 247 -0.14 8.99 9.07
C ILE A 247 1.30 8.66 8.65
N MET A 248 1.55 8.46 7.35
CA MET A 248 2.89 8.16 6.81
C MET A 248 3.93 9.21 7.18
N TYR A 249 3.62 10.49 6.96
CA TYR A 249 4.53 11.58 7.32
C TYR A 249 4.72 11.69 8.82
N SER A 250 3.67 11.47 9.62
CA SER A 250 3.77 11.46 11.08
C SER A 250 4.69 10.34 11.58
N VAL A 251 4.58 9.15 11.00
CA VAL A 251 5.47 8.01 11.29
C VAL A 251 6.90 8.35 10.89
N THR A 252 7.12 8.96 9.72
CA THR A 252 8.44 9.37 9.26
C THR A 252 9.08 10.41 10.20
N ILE A 253 8.31 11.38 10.65
CA ILE A 253 8.77 12.40 11.62
C ILE A 253 9.13 11.72 12.95
N LEU A 254 8.30 10.79 13.43
CA LEU A 254 8.54 10.05 14.67
C LEU A 254 9.81 9.20 14.58
N ILE A 255 10.00 8.48 13.47
CA ILE A 255 11.23 7.71 13.22
C ILE A 255 12.45 8.64 13.23
N THR A 256 12.36 9.74 12.50
CA THR A 256 13.48 10.72 12.42
C THR A 256 13.81 11.30 13.79
N TRP A 257 12.78 11.66 14.57
CA TRP A 257 12.96 12.20 15.92
C TRP A 257 13.66 11.21 16.86
N VAL A 258 13.16 9.98 16.92
CA VAL A 258 13.75 8.94 17.79
C VAL A 258 15.13 8.53 17.30
N SER A 259 15.33 8.45 15.98
CA SER A 259 16.65 8.15 15.38
C SER A 259 17.66 9.24 15.68
N ALA A 260 17.28 10.51 15.59
CA ALA A 260 18.19 11.64 15.89
C ALA A 260 18.72 11.56 17.32
N GLN A 261 17.84 11.25 18.29
CA GLN A 261 18.27 11.07 19.69
C GLN A 261 19.25 9.88 19.84
N LYS A 262 19.00 8.77 19.13
CA LYS A 262 19.89 7.59 19.16
C LYS A 262 21.21 7.84 18.42
N ILE A 263 21.21 8.65 17.37
CA ILE A 263 22.42 9.03 16.65
C ILE A 263 23.27 9.97 17.53
N ASP A 264 22.63 10.93 18.20
CA ASP A 264 23.30 11.83 19.14
C ASP A 264 23.93 11.06 20.32
N ALA A 265 23.20 10.04 20.83
CA ALA A 265 23.71 9.10 21.83
C ALA A 265 24.78 8.11 21.28
N GLY A 266 25.11 8.16 19.99
CA GLY A 266 26.08 7.28 19.34
C GLY A 266 25.68 5.81 19.24
N THR A 267 24.38 5.49 19.39
CA THR A 267 23.86 4.10 19.35
C THR A 267 23.28 3.71 18.00
N LEU A 268 23.09 4.66 17.08
CA LEU A 268 22.51 4.44 15.76
C LEU A 268 23.31 5.15 14.68
N GLN A 269 23.41 4.56 13.50
CA GLN A 269 24.01 5.20 12.32
C GLN A 269 22.93 5.84 11.43
N VAL A 270 23.28 6.91 10.71
CA VAL A 270 22.39 7.61 9.76
C VAL A 270 21.89 6.66 8.66
N GLY A 271 22.76 5.76 8.19
CA GLY A 271 22.37 4.74 7.21
C GLY A 271 21.26 3.80 7.70
N THR A 272 21.31 3.41 8.99
CA THR A 272 20.27 2.58 9.63
C THR A 272 18.95 3.34 9.73
N MET A 273 18.96 4.63 10.06
CA MET A 273 17.77 5.48 10.05
C MET A 273 17.12 5.51 8.67
N THR A 274 17.89 5.74 7.61
CA THR A 274 17.39 5.80 6.23
C THR A 274 16.80 4.45 5.80
N ALA A 275 17.46 3.34 6.12
CA ALA A 275 16.95 2.01 5.85
C ALA A 275 15.63 1.75 6.60
N PHE A 276 15.54 2.16 7.87
CA PHE A 276 14.34 1.99 8.69
C PHE A 276 13.15 2.78 8.15
N ILE A 277 13.36 4.04 7.72
CA ILE A 277 12.33 4.85 7.05
C ILE A 277 11.85 4.15 5.77
N THR A 278 12.78 3.61 4.97
CA THR A 278 12.44 2.91 3.73
C THR A 278 11.60 1.67 3.99
N TYR A 279 11.96 0.86 5.00
CA TYR A 279 11.18 -0.32 5.39
C TYR A 279 9.80 0.07 5.94
N ALA A 280 9.72 1.11 6.77
CA ALA A 280 8.46 1.62 7.28
C ALA A 280 7.52 2.03 6.15
N MET A 281 8.02 2.81 5.17
CA MET A 281 7.25 3.21 3.99
C MET A 281 6.82 2.04 3.09
N GLN A 282 7.52 0.92 3.15
CA GLN A 282 7.19 -0.26 2.33
C GLN A 282 6.17 -1.18 3.00
N ILE A 283 6.13 -1.21 4.35
CA ILE A 283 5.19 -2.01 5.13
C ILE A 283 3.82 -1.33 5.23
N VAL A 284 3.82 -0.03 5.31
CA VAL A 284 2.65 0.85 5.45
C VAL A 284 2.05 1.22 4.11
#